data_3dabab0e381dc58f7d9400734e6db204
#
_entry.id   3dabab0e381dc58f7d9400734e6db204
#
_cell.length_a   1.000
_cell.length_b   1.000
_cell.length_c   1.000
_cell.angle_alpha   90.00
_cell.angle_beta   90.00
_cell.angle_gamma   90.00
#
_symmetry.space_group_name_H-M   'P 1'
#
loop_
_entity.id
_entity.type
_entity.pdbx_description
1 polymer ?
#
loop_
_entity_poly.entity_id
_entity_poly.type
_entity_poly.pdbx_seq_one_letter_code
_entity_poly.pdbx_strand_id
1 'polypeptide(L)'
;MDYRKSHLHPDKGESYSALFTNNPYRNMVWQFEKSFLDSILTLFYRNSDIHHLDFACGTGRILSYLEDRTKSSTGVDLSPVMLEVARKNIKRADIIEEDLTQNDVLGDRKFNLITAFRFFPNAEAELRMQAMHVLSRHLEENGYIVFNNHLNTGSTINRLIKFVGRRGFKGMSIAEVKNLLSKNHLEIVKVFHICVLPASEDRMIFPLSLLRHVERFLAGIPVLRNLALNLVFVCKHECS
;
A
#
# COMPACT_ATOMS: atom_id res chain seq x y z
N MET A 1 17.92 9.45 0.43
CA MET A 1 18.17 8.16 1.13
C MET A 1 17.66 7.12 0.18
N ASP A 2 18.52 6.25 -0.29
CA ASP A 2 18.19 5.21 -1.29
C ASP A 2 17.20 4.21 -0.63
N TYR A 3 15.98 4.13 -1.15
CA TYR A 3 14.93 3.26 -0.61
C TYR A 3 15.37 1.80 -0.59
N ARG A 4 16.01 1.32 -1.66
CA ARG A 4 16.52 -0.06 -1.77
C ARG A 4 17.47 -0.39 -0.62
N LYS A 5 18.45 0.48 -0.35
CA LYS A 5 19.44 0.29 0.73
C LYS A 5 18.82 0.33 2.13
N SER A 6 17.73 1.08 2.30
CA SER A 6 17.10 1.25 3.61
C SER A 6 16.43 -0.02 4.15
N HIS A 7 16.19 -1.03 3.31
CA HIS A 7 15.51 -2.28 3.68
C HIS A 7 16.47 -3.48 3.84
N LEU A 8 17.78 -3.28 3.65
CA LEU A 8 18.79 -4.35 3.73
C LEU A 8 19.42 -4.49 5.14
N HIS A 9 18.99 -3.70 6.13
CA HIS A 9 19.59 -3.77 7.48
C HIS A 9 19.13 -5.05 8.21
N PRO A 10 20.05 -5.84 8.84
CA PRO A 10 19.76 -7.15 9.42
C PRO A 10 18.60 -7.20 10.42
N ASP A 11 18.47 -6.20 11.28
CA ASP A 11 17.47 -6.18 12.37
C ASP A 11 16.09 -5.69 11.91
N LYS A 12 15.89 -5.41 10.63
CA LYS A 12 14.71 -4.71 10.15
C LYS A 12 13.47 -5.60 10.04
N GLY A 13 13.63 -6.87 9.70
CA GLY A 13 12.51 -7.79 9.44
C GLY A 13 11.60 -7.99 10.65
N GLU A 14 12.15 -8.47 11.77
CA GLU A 14 11.38 -8.75 12.98
C GLU A 14 10.88 -7.46 13.65
N SER A 15 11.74 -6.43 13.75
CA SER A 15 11.36 -5.13 14.30
C SER A 15 10.21 -4.48 13.51
N TYR A 16 10.23 -4.58 12.19
CA TYR A 16 9.16 -4.05 11.33
C TYR A 16 7.85 -4.81 11.52
N SER A 17 7.87 -6.14 11.60
CA SER A 17 6.69 -6.95 11.88
C SER A 17 6.08 -6.61 13.25
N ALA A 18 6.92 -6.50 14.28
CA ALA A 18 6.51 -6.13 15.63
C ALA A 18 5.82 -4.76 15.71
N LEU A 19 6.17 -3.80 14.86
CA LEU A 19 5.53 -2.49 14.82
C LEU A 19 4.02 -2.55 14.54
N PHE A 20 3.55 -3.49 13.71
CA PHE A 20 2.12 -3.64 13.40
C PHE A 20 1.35 -4.36 14.50
N THR A 21 2.03 -5.15 15.31
CA THR A 21 1.43 -5.88 16.43
C THR A 21 1.42 -5.00 17.69
N ASN A 22 2.52 -4.32 17.98
CA ASN A 22 2.75 -3.64 19.25
C ASN A 22 2.34 -2.16 19.24
N ASN A 23 2.25 -1.53 18.07
CA ASN A 23 1.84 -0.13 17.97
C ASN A 23 0.33 -0.02 17.69
N PRO A 24 -0.48 0.54 18.62
CA PRO A 24 -1.93 0.62 18.48
C PRO A 24 -2.39 1.40 17.25
N TYR A 25 -1.69 2.48 16.89
CA TYR A 25 -2.00 3.28 15.70
C TYR A 25 -1.79 2.46 14.42
N ARG A 26 -0.65 1.78 14.28
CA ARG A 26 -0.37 0.93 13.11
C ARG A 26 -1.32 -0.26 13.02
N ASN A 27 -1.68 -0.83 14.16
CA ASN A 27 -2.70 -1.88 14.22
C ASN A 27 -4.06 -1.35 13.74
N MET A 28 -4.47 -0.16 14.18
CA MET A 28 -5.71 0.47 13.70
C MET A 28 -5.69 0.69 12.18
N VAL A 29 -4.63 1.26 11.65
CA VAL A 29 -4.46 1.46 10.20
C VAL A 29 -4.56 0.11 9.47
N TRP A 30 -3.93 -0.93 10.00
CA TRP A 30 -3.99 -2.27 9.43
C TRP A 30 -5.42 -2.85 9.42
N GLN A 31 -6.22 -2.63 10.46
CA GLN A 31 -7.62 -3.06 10.46
C GLN A 31 -8.44 -2.35 9.36
N PHE A 32 -8.17 -1.08 9.09
CA PHE A 32 -8.79 -0.37 7.96
C PHE A 32 -8.30 -0.92 6.62
N GLU A 33 -6.99 -1.10 6.45
CA GLU A 33 -6.42 -1.67 5.22
C GLU A 33 -7.06 -3.04 4.91
N LYS A 34 -7.22 -3.92 5.91
CA LYS A 34 -7.94 -5.20 5.75
C LYS A 34 -9.38 -4.99 5.27
N SER A 35 -10.13 -4.09 5.91
CA SER A 35 -11.53 -3.86 5.52
C SER A 35 -11.66 -3.29 4.10
N PHE A 36 -10.65 -2.56 3.63
CA PHE A 36 -10.62 -2.08 2.24
C PHE A 36 -10.26 -3.19 1.26
N LEU A 37 -9.31 -4.04 1.59
CA LEU A 37 -9.01 -5.23 0.79
C LEU A 37 -10.25 -6.12 0.67
N ASP A 38 -10.98 -6.38 1.77
CA ASP A 38 -12.25 -7.11 1.74
C ASP A 38 -13.29 -6.45 0.83
N SER A 39 -13.39 -5.12 0.92
CA SER A 39 -14.31 -4.35 0.06
C SER A 39 -13.90 -4.43 -1.41
N ILE A 40 -12.61 -4.42 -1.71
CA ILE A 40 -12.06 -4.54 -3.07
C ILE A 40 -12.38 -5.94 -3.62
N LEU A 41 -12.13 -6.99 -2.86
CA LEU A 41 -12.45 -8.36 -3.26
C LEU A 41 -13.95 -8.53 -3.53
N THR A 42 -14.80 -7.97 -2.67
CA THR A 42 -16.26 -8.05 -2.83
C THR A 42 -16.77 -7.26 -4.04
N LEU A 43 -16.20 -6.09 -4.31
CA LEU A 43 -16.67 -5.19 -5.37
C LEU A 43 -16.20 -5.60 -6.76
N PHE A 44 -14.96 -6.07 -6.88
CA PHE A 44 -14.30 -6.26 -8.17
C PHE A 44 -14.04 -7.72 -8.54
N TYR A 45 -14.06 -8.65 -7.56
CA TYR A 45 -13.69 -10.06 -7.78
C TYR A 45 -14.75 -11.06 -7.37
N ARG A 46 -16.01 -10.62 -7.29
CA ARG A 46 -17.12 -11.51 -6.92
C ARG A 46 -17.24 -12.64 -7.95
N ASN A 47 -16.96 -13.88 -7.54
CA ASN A 47 -16.96 -15.09 -8.36
C ASN A 47 -15.83 -15.19 -9.41
N SER A 48 -14.74 -14.44 -9.26
CA SER A 48 -13.57 -14.51 -10.15
C SER A 48 -12.39 -15.18 -9.47
N ASP A 49 -11.63 -15.96 -10.22
CA ASP A 49 -10.33 -16.46 -9.78
C ASP A 49 -9.36 -15.27 -9.65
N ILE A 50 -8.69 -15.15 -8.50
CA ILE A 50 -7.75 -14.06 -8.24
C ILE A 50 -6.33 -14.59 -8.37
N HIS A 51 -5.58 -14.03 -9.31
CA HIS A 51 -4.14 -14.20 -9.45
C HIS A 51 -3.46 -12.95 -8.92
N HIS A 52 -2.86 -13.07 -7.73
CA HIS A 52 -2.37 -11.94 -6.94
C HIS A 52 -0.85 -11.82 -7.00
N LEU A 53 -0.36 -10.59 -7.20
CA LEU A 53 1.03 -10.18 -7.00
C LEU A 53 1.10 -9.17 -5.85
N ASP A 54 1.93 -9.43 -4.83
CA ASP A 54 2.26 -8.45 -3.79
C ASP A 54 3.68 -7.93 -4.05
N PHE A 55 3.77 -6.73 -4.60
CA PHE A 55 5.02 -6.07 -4.94
C PHE A 55 5.59 -5.33 -3.72
N ALA A 56 6.90 -5.52 -3.47
CA ALA A 56 7.57 -5.09 -2.25
C ALA A 56 6.85 -5.62 -1.00
N CYS A 57 6.62 -6.93 -0.98
CA CYS A 57 5.76 -7.61 0.00
C CYS A 57 6.32 -7.56 1.44
N GLY A 58 7.61 -7.26 1.61
CA GLY A 58 8.27 -7.13 2.89
C GLY A 58 8.13 -8.39 3.75
N THR A 59 7.57 -8.25 4.94
CA THR A 59 7.31 -9.36 5.88
C THR A 59 6.06 -10.18 5.53
N GLY A 60 5.48 -9.98 4.34
CA GLY A 60 4.35 -10.76 3.83
C GLY A 60 3.00 -10.43 4.45
N ARG A 61 2.82 -9.26 5.05
CA ARG A 61 1.59 -8.87 5.78
C ARG A 61 0.34 -8.86 4.90
N ILE A 62 0.41 -8.30 3.69
CA ILE A 62 -0.71 -8.29 2.73
C ILE A 62 -0.85 -9.68 2.12
N LEU A 63 0.26 -10.28 1.72
CA LEU A 63 0.31 -11.58 1.08
C LEU A 63 -0.34 -12.67 1.95
N SER A 64 0.05 -12.78 3.23
CA SER A 64 -0.53 -13.74 4.17
C SER A 64 -2.02 -13.49 4.46
N TYR A 65 -2.48 -12.23 4.34
CA TYR A 65 -3.90 -11.91 4.51
C TYR A 65 -4.74 -12.34 3.31
N LEU A 66 -4.16 -12.33 2.11
CA LEU A 66 -4.88 -12.60 0.85
C LEU A 66 -4.71 -14.03 0.35
N GLU A 67 -3.66 -14.75 0.71
CA GLU A 67 -3.30 -16.05 0.10
C GLU A 67 -4.41 -17.12 0.18
N ASP A 68 -5.25 -17.12 1.24
CA ASP A 68 -6.38 -18.04 1.38
C ASP A 68 -7.64 -17.61 0.61
N ARG A 69 -7.61 -16.41 0.01
CA ARG A 69 -8.73 -15.80 -0.73
C ARG A 69 -8.46 -15.67 -2.21
N THR A 70 -7.30 -16.14 -2.64
CA THR A 70 -6.82 -16.06 -4.01
C THR A 70 -6.56 -17.47 -4.54
N LYS A 71 -6.66 -17.62 -5.85
CA LYS A 71 -6.31 -18.87 -6.51
C LYS A 71 -4.80 -19.11 -6.51
N SER A 72 -4.04 -18.04 -6.75
CA SER A 72 -2.59 -18.03 -6.62
C SER A 72 -2.12 -16.67 -6.11
N SER A 73 -1.06 -16.67 -5.32
CA SER A 73 -0.41 -15.45 -4.85
C SER A 73 1.10 -15.56 -5.00
N THR A 74 1.73 -14.46 -5.40
CA THR A 74 3.18 -14.33 -5.52
C THR A 74 3.60 -13.05 -4.80
N GLY A 75 4.54 -13.17 -3.87
CA GLY A 75 5.17 -12.02 -3.21
C GLY A 75 6.57 -11.80 -3.78
N VAL A 76 6.91 -10.55 -4.04
CA VAL A 76 8.26 -10.18 -4.49
C VAL A 76 8.81 -9.07 -3.60
N ASP A 77 10.03 -9.25 -3.12
CA ASP A 77 10.78 -8.23 -2.38
C ASP A 77 12.28 -8.41 -2.61
N LEU A 78 13.03 -7.33 -2.56
CA LEU A 78 14.48 -7.37 -2.73
C LEU A 78 15.25 -7.68 -1.43
N SER A 79 14.57 -7.65 -0.28
CA SER A 79 15.20 -7.76 1.04
C SER A 79 15.15 -9.20 1.58
N PRO A 80 16.26 -9.94 1.63
CA PRO A 80 16.29 -11.29 2.17
C PRO A 80 15.84 -11.33 3.63
N VAL A 81 16.18 -10.32 4.43
CA VAL A 81 15.81 -10.22 5.85
C VAL A 81 14.29 -10.07 6.04
N MET A 82 13.64 -9.30 5.18
CA MET A 82 12.18 -9.17 5.20
C MET A 82 11.52 -10.48 4.75
N LEU A 83 12.05 -11.10 3.71
CA LEU A 83 11.52 -12.36 3.17
C LEU A 83 11.70 -13.53 4.12
N GLU A 84 12.74 -13.55 4.96
CA GLU A 84 12.89 -14.56 6.01
C GLU A 84 11.68 -14.55 6.96
N VAL A 85 11.21 -13.36 7.36
CA VAL A 85 9.99 -13.22 8.18
C VAL A 85 8.75 -13.59 7.37
N ALA A 86 8.68 -13.19 6.10
CA ALA A 86 7.55 -13.55 5.23
C ALA A 86 7.38 -15.06 5.12
N ARG A 87 8.46 -15.80 4.87
CA ARG A 87 8.45 -17.27 4.76
C ARG A 87 7.95 -17.98 6.02
N LYS A 88 8.08 -17.36 7.21
CA LYS A 88 7.50 -17.88 8.47
C LYS A 88 5.97 -17.72 8.54
N ASN A 89 5.43 -16.69 7.86
CA ASN A 89 4.03 -16.29 7.96
C ASN A 89 3.16 -16.81 6.80
N ILE A 90 3.77 -17.12 5.67
CA ILE A 90 3.10 -17.50 4.42
C ILE A 90 3.09 -19.02 4.29
N LYS A 91 1.95 -19.58 3.83
CA LYS A 91 1.72 -21.01 3.74
C LYS A 91 1.55 -21.50 2.31
N ARG A 92 1.03 -20.67 1.41
CA ARG A 92 0.59 -21.08 0.07
C ARG A 92 1.17 -20.22 -1.05
N ALA A 93 1.52 -18.97 -0.76
CA ALA A 93 2.02 -18.06 -1.78
C ALA A 93 3.49 -18.34 -2.14
N ASP A 94 3.83 -18.13 -3.40
CA ASP A 94 5.21 -18.13 -3.87
C ASP A 94 5.93 -16.86 -3.40
N ILE A 95 7.22 -17.00 -3.03
CA ILE A 95 8.06 -15.87 -2.62
C ILE A 95 9.27 -15.79 -3.54
N ILE A 96 9.46 -14.65 -4.18
CA ILE A 96 10.58 -14.35 -5.06
C ILE A 96 11.43 -13.24 -4.42
N GLU A 97 12.74 -13.49 -4.32
CA GLU A 97 13.73 -12.52 -3.86
C GLU A 97 14.36 -11.85 -5.08
N GLU A 98 13.84 -10.68 -5.46
CA GLU A 98 14.31 -9.95 -6.63
C GLU A 98 13.88 -8.48 -6.61
N ASP A 99 14.66 -7.62 -7.29
CA ASP A 99 14.24 -6.25 -7.65
C ASP A 99 13.64 -6.24 -9.06
N LEU A 100 12.32 -6.39 -9.15
CA LEU A 100 11.61 -6.40 -10.43
C LEU A 100 11.81 -5.12 -11.27
N THR A 101 12.28 -4.03 -10.67
CA THR A 101 12.55 -2.79 -11.41
C THR A 101 13.89 -2.83 -12.14
N GLN A 102 14.75 -3.78 -11.81
CA GLN A 102 16.04 -4.01 -12.47
C GLN A 102 16.05 -5.31 -13.26
N ASN A 103 15.41 -6.34 -12.74
CA ASN A 103 15.39 -7.66 -13.34
C ASN A 103 13.97 -8.25 -13.25
N ASP A 104 13.24 -8.19 -14.37
CA ASP A 104 11.87 -8.67 -14.46
C ASP A 104 11.83 -10.19 -14.66
N VAL A 105 11.90 -10.92 -13.54
CA VAL A 105 11.86 -12.39 -13.52
C VAL A 105 10.45 -12.98 -13.66
N LEU A 106 9.41 -12.15 -13.75
CA LEU A 106 8.04 -12.62 -13.92
C LEU A 106 7.73 -13.04 -15.35
N GLY A 107 8.51 -12.58 -16.34
CA GLY A 107 8.32 -12.93 -17.75
C GLY A 107 6.95 -12.48 -18.27
N ASP A 108 6.18 -13.40 -18.84
CA ASP A 108 4.84 -13.11 -19.40
C ASP A 108 3.70 -13.29 -18.38
N ARG A 109 4.02 -13.54 -17.12
CA ARG A 109 2.99 -13.72 -16.07
C ARG A 109 2.14 -12.47 -15.93
N LYS A 110 0.83 -12.65 -15.85
CA LYS A 110 -0.16 -11.61 -15.62
C LYS A 110 -0.91 -11.86 -14.31
N PHE A 111 -1.35 -10.78 -13.70
CA PHE A 111 -2.08 -10.79 -12.44
C PHE A 111 -3.30 -9.88 -12.56
N ASN A 112 -4.44 -10.33 -12.07
CA ASN A 112 -5.63 -9.48 -12.05
C ASN A 112 -5.71 -8.65 -10.75
N LEU A 113 -4.97 -9.01 -9.69
CA LEU A 113 -4.81 -8.19 -8.50
C LEU A 113 -3.33 -7.97 -8.21
N ILE A 114 -2.89 -6.71 -8.20
CA ILE A 114 -1.55 -6.33 -7.80
C ILE A 114 -1.64 -5.43 -6.57
N THR A 115 -0.93 -5.75 -5.50
CA THR A 115 -0.82 -4.90 -4.31
C THR A 115 0.59 -4.36 -4.14
N ALA A 116 0.71 -3.09 -3.65
CA ALA A 116 1.98 -2.45 -3.36
C ALA A 116 1.84 -1.51 -2.15
N PHE A 117 1.88 -2.05 -0.95
CA PHE A 117 1.67 -1.28 0.26
C PHE A 117 2.98 -0.76 0.85
N ARG A 118 2.99 0.54 1.23
CA ARG A 118 4.12 1.27 1.83
C ARG A 118 5.36 1.41 0.94
N PHE A 119 5.25 1.13 -0.33
CA PHE A 119 6.32 1.32 -1.31
C PHE A 119 6.32 2.76 -1.86
N PHE A 120 5.26 3.14 -2.59
CA PHE A 120 5.23 4.38 -3.37
C PHE A 120 5.52 5.67 -2.56
N PRO A 121 4.95 5.92 -1.37
CA PRO A 121 5.25 7.15 -0.64
C PRO A 121 6.69 7.22 -0.11
N ASN A 122 7.38 6.10 -0.02
CA ASN A 122 8.75 6.02 0.52
C ASN A 122 9.84 6.00 -0.57
N ALA A 123 9.50 5.50 -1.76
CA ALA A 123 10.43 5.41 -2.88
C ALA A 123 10.70 6.78 -3.54
N GLU A 124 11.85 6.94 -4.18
CA GLU A 124 12.21 8.09 -4.99
C GLU A 124 11.36 8.13 -6.28
N ALA A 125 11.22 9.33 -6.87
CA ALA A 125 10.34 9.54 -8.03
C ALA A 125 10.68 8.63 -9.23
N GLU A 126 11.96 8.43 -9.50
CA GLU A 126 12.41 7.53 -10.57
C GLU A 126 12.04 6.08 -10.29
N LEU A 127 12.29 5.60 -9.07
CA LEU A 127 11.94 4.24 -8.66
C LEU A 127 10.41 4.01 -8.68
N ARG A 128 9.61 5.02 -8.33
CA ARG A 128 8.14 4.97 -8.47
C ARG A 128 7.72 4.74 -9.91
N MET A 129 8.36 5.44 -10.87
CA MET A 129 8.08 5.29 -12.29
C MET A 129 8.45 3.90 -12.80
N GLN A 130 9.66 3.42 -12.48
CA GLN A 130 10.12 2.08 -12.85
C GLN A 130 9.18 1.00 -12.31
N ALA A 131 8.83 1.08 -11.03
CA ALA A 131 7.92 0.13 -10.41
C ALA A 131 6.53 0.16 -11.05
N MET A 132 5.92 1.34 -11.22
CA MET A 132 4.60 1.43 -11.82
C MET A 132 4.59 0.90 -13.26
N HIS A 133 5.66 1.14 -14.02
CA HIS A 133 5.82 0.59 -15.37
C HIS A 133 5.85 -0.94 -15.37
N VAL A 134 6.62 -1.56 -14.50
CA VAL A 134 6.66 -3.03 -14.36
C VAL A 134 5.29 -3.56 -13.93
N LEU A 135 4.64 -2.94 -12.94
CA LEU A 135 3.34 -3.39 -12.45
C LEU A 135 2.24 -3.27 -13.51
N SER A 136 2.23 -2.17 -14.30
CA SER A 136 1.27 -2.02 -15.40
C SER A 136 1.46 -3.08 -16.49
N ARG A 137 2.71 -3.45 -16.80
CA ARG A 137 3.00 -4.54 -17.74
C ARG A 137 2.46 -5.90 -17.29
N HIS A 138 2.49 -6.19 -15.98
CA HIS A 138 2.00 -7.45 -15.41
C HIS A 138 0.52 -7.41 -15.02
N LEU A 139 -0.15 -6.27 -15.16
CA LEU A 139 -1.58 -6.17 -14.91
C LEU A 139 -2.37 -6.80 -16.07
N GLU A 140 -3.38 -7.62 -15.76
CA GLU A 140 -4.37 -8.06 -16.72
C GLU A 140 -5.26 -6.88 -17.17
N GLU A 141 -5.86 -6.96 -18.35
CA GLU A 141 -6.70 -5.90 -18.93
C GLU A 141 -7.84 -5.46 -17.97
N ASN A 142 -8.47 -6.41 -17.31
CA ASN A 142 -9.53 -6.16 -16.34
C ASN A 142 -9.04 -6.24 -14.87
N GLY A 143 -7.73 -6.15 -14.67
CA GLY A 143 -7.11 -6.23 -13.35
C GLY A 143 -7.07 -4.89 -12.62
N TYR A 144 -6.67 -4.95 -11.36
CA TYR A 144 -6.54 -3.76 -10.50
C TYR A 144 -5.20 -3.74 -9.78
N ILE A 145 -4.58 -2.55 -9.77
CA ILE A 145 -3.44 -2.22 -8.89
C ILE A 145 -3.98 -1.50 -7.66
N VAL A 146 -3.63 -2.00 -6.49
CA VAL A 146 -4.02 -1.44 -5.18
C VAL A 146 -2.78 -1.03 -4.41
N PHE A 147 -2.63 0.25 -4.12
CA PHE A 147 -1.49 0.73 -3.34
C PHE A 147 -1.90 1.80 -2.35
N ASN A 148 -1.13 1.97 -1.29
CA ASN A 148 -1.36 3.01 -0.32
C ASN A 148 -0.39 4.18 -0.45
N ASN A 149 -0.88 5.38 -0.10
CA ASN A 149 -0.10 6.57 0.17
C ASN A 149 -0.38 7.01 1.62
N HIS A 150 0.37 6.48 2.55
CA HIS A 150 0.18 6.71 3.99
C HIS A 150 0.68 8.08 4.47
N LEU A 151 1.21 8.90 3.59
CA LEU A 151 1.68 10.26 3.86
C LEU A 151 1.24 11.20 2.73
N ASN A 152 -0.06 11.50 2.67
CA ASN A 152 -0.61 12.43 1.69
C ASN A 152 -0.11 13.84 1.94
N THR A 153 0.85 14.29 1.13
CA THR A 153 1.46 15.63 1.24
C THR A 153 0.49 16.75 0.86
N GLY A 154 -0.58 16.44 0.13
CA GLY A 154 -1.65 17.36 -0.25
C GLY A 154 -2.73 17.56 0.82
N SER A 155 -2.70 16.80 1.92
CA SER A 155 -3.71 16.91 2.97
C SER A 155 -3.71 18.30 3.64
N THR A 156 -4.87 18.74 4.07
CA THR A 156 -5.02 20.02 4.80
C THR A 156 -4.17 20.02 6.07
N ILE A 157 -4.06 18.88 6.75
CA ILE A 157 -3.22 18.73 7.96
C ILE A 157 -1.75 19.00 7.62
N ASN A 158 -1.24 18.44 6.51
CA ASN A 158 0.16 18.67 6.12
C ASN A 158 0.41 20.12 5.71
N ARG A 159 -0.57 20.76 5.05
CA ARG A 159 -0.48 22.20 4.73
C ARG A 159 -0.42 23.05 5.98
N LEU A 160 -1.23 22.76 7.00
CA LEU A 160 -1.22 23.47 8.28
C LEU A 160 0.11 23.26 9.01
N ILE A 161 0.66 22.04 9.04
CA ILE A 161 1.96 21.74 9.64
C ILE A 161 3.08 22.57 8.99
N LYS A 162 3.06 22.68 7.66
CA LYS A 162 4.02 23.52 6.92
C LYS A 162 3.84 25.01 7.21
N PHE A 163 2.59 25.47 7.32
CA PHE A 163 2.28 26.88 7.61
C PHE A 163 2.82 27.31 8.98
N VAL A 164 2.80 26.44 9.99
CA VAL A 164 3.39 26.72 11.31
C VAL A 164 4.92 26.48 11.37
N GLY A 165 5.58 26.44 10.22
CA GLY A 165 7.05 26.36 10.12
C GLY A 165 7.66 25.00 10.42
N ARG A 166 6.84 23.93 10.55
CA ARG A 166 7.36 22.56 10.73
C ARG A 166 7.61 21.89 9.40
N ARG A 167 8.55 20.92 9.37
CA ARG A 167 8.75 20.09 8.19
C ARG A 167 7.50 19.26 7.92
N GLY A 168 6.95 19.39 6.70
CA GLY A 168 5.84 18.55 6.26
C GLY A 168 6.27 17.10 6.02
N PHE A 169 5.28 16.25 5.80
CA PHE A 169 5.52 14.84 5.51
C PHE A 169 6.27 14.65 4.18
N LYS A 170 7.11 13.62 4.12
CA LYS A 170 7.63 13.08 2.85
C LYS A 170 6.65 12.00 2.39
N GLY A 171 6.19 12.08 1.16
CA GLY A 171 5.20 11.17 0.59
C GLY A 171 4.77 11.67 -0.77
N MET A 172 3.54 11.40 -1.18
CA MET A 172 2.99 11.84 -2.47
C MET A 172 1.73 12.69 -2.27
N SER A 173 1.57 13.71 -3.08
CA SER A 173 0.28 14.36 -3.26
C SER A 173 -0.61 13.56 -4.23
N ILE A 174 -1.92 13.82 -4.23
CA ILE A 174 -2.84 13.22 -5.20
C ILE A 174 -2.46 13.59 -6.64
N ALA A 175 -1.92 14.81 -6.85
CA ALA A 175 -1.47 15.26 -8.17
C ALA A 175 -0.27 14.42 -8.66
N GLU A 176 0.71 14.14 -7.79
CA GLU A 176 1.84 13.26 -8.11
C GLU A 176 1.38 11.83 -8.39
N VAL A 177 0.40 11.30 -7.64
CA VAL A 177 -0.20 9.99 -7.91
C VAL A 177 -0.86 9.97 -9.28
N LYS A 178 -1.69 10.96 -9.60
CA LYS A 178 -2.35 11.06 -10.92
C LYS A 178 -1.34 11.14 -12.05
N ASN A 179 -0.28 11.95 -11.93
CA ASN A 179 0.77 12.05 -12.93
C ASN A 179 1.55 10.72 -13.09
N LEU A 180 1.80 9.99 -12.01
CA LEU A 180 2.43 8.67 -12.07
C LEU A 180 1.57 7.67 -12.82
N LEU A 181 0.27 7.66 -12.56
CA LEU A 181 -0.69 6.74 -13.18
C LEU A 181 -0.87 7.06 -14.67
N SER A 182 -1.11 8.32 -15.04
CA SER A 182 -1.34 8.70 -16.45
C SER A 182 -0.15 8.40 -17.34
N LYS A 183 1.09 8.52 -16.83
CA LYS A 183 2.31 8.13 -17.57
C LYS A 183 2.43 6.62 -17.81
N ASN A 184 1.63 5.82 -17.12
CA ASN A 184 1.59 4.36 -17.25
C ASN A 184 0.24 3.87 -17.78
N HIS A 185 -0.59 4.75 -18.39
CA HIS A 185 -1.90 4.44 -18.96
C HIS A 185 -2.85 3.80 -17.93
N LEU A 186 -2.82 4.32 -16.69
CA LEU A 186 -3.64 3.86 -15.59
C LEU A 186 -4.54 4.99 -15.07
N GLU A 187 -5.76 4.64 -14.67
CA GLU A 187 -6.72 5.55 -14.05
C GLU A 187 -7.14 5.11 -12.64
N ILE A 188 -7.55 6.08 -11.82
CA ILE A 188 -8.07 5.81 -10.48
C ILE A 188 -9.55 5.43 -10.57
N VAL A 189 -9.89 4.22 -10.14
CA VAL A 189 -11.28 3.74 -10.03
C VAL A 189 -11.89 4.10 -8.68
N LYS A 190 -11.11 3.99 -7.60
CA LYS A 190 -11.59 4.24 -6.25
C LYS A 190 -10.47 4.70 -5.33
N VAL A 191 -10.83 5.53 -4.35
CA VAL A 191 -9.93 5.95 -3.28
C VAL A 191 -10.61 5.72 -1.94
N PHE A 192 -9.93 5.01 -1.05
CA PHE A 192 -10.31 4.89 0.35
C PHE A 192 -9.47 5.84 1.20
N HIS A 193 -10.09 6.41 2.24
CA HIS A 193 -9.51 7.45 3.07
C HIS A 193 -9.44 6.98 4.51
N ILE A 194 -8.28 7.15 5.15
CA ILE A 194 -8.05 6.84 6.58
C ILE A 194 -7.26 7.98 7.22
N CYS A 195 -7.32 8.06 8.54
CA CYS A 195 -6.60 9.07 9.32
C CYS A 195 -7.04 10.48 8.95
N VAL A 196 -8.35 10.70 9.00
CA VAL A 196 -8.96 12.02 8.92
C VAL A 196 -8.67 12.78 10.22
N LEU A 197 -8.63 12.08 11.35
CA LEU A 197 -8.20 12.66 12.63
C LEU A 197 -6.67 12.73 12.72
N PRO A 198 -6.14 13.80 13.30
CA PRO A 198 -4.71 13.91 13.58
C PRO A 198 -4.33 12.95 14.71
N ALA A 199 -3.92 11.74 14.35
CA ALA A 199 -3.35 10.76 15.25
C ALA A 199 -1.90 10.49 14.84
N SER A 200 -1.02 10.32 15.82
CA SER A 200 0.38 9.93 15.59
C SER A 200 0.67 8.59 16.25
N GLU A 201 1.74 7.95 15.79
CA GLU A 201 2.21 6.69 16.37
C GLU A 201 2.53 6.81 17.88
N ASP A 202 2.89 8.02 18.34
CA ASP A 202 3.34 8.29 19.70
C ASP A 202 2.24 8.81 20.64
N ARG A 203 1.10 9.22 20.08
CA ARG A 203 0.03 9.87 20.90
C ARG A 203 -1.34 9.42 20.43
N MET A 204 -1.88 8.42 21.10
CA MET A 204 -3.29 8.04 21.00
C MET A 204 -4.07 8.61 22.17
N ILE A 205 -4.92 9.61 21.91
CA ILE A 205 -5.68 10.33 22.95
C ILE A 205 -6.97 9.55 23.33
N PHE A 206 -7.45 8.68 22.44
CA PHE A 206 -8.72 7.95 22.62
C PHE A 206 -8.54 6.44 22.55
N PRO A 207 -9.44 5.65 23.21
CA PRO A 207 -9.48 4.20 23.05
C PRO A 207 -9.62 3.80 21.58
N LEU A 208 -8.90 2.75 21.18
CA LEU A 208 -8.82 2.29 19.79
C LEU A 208 -10.20 1.96 19.17
N SER A 209 -11.11 1.40 19.99
CA SER A 209 -12.48 1.07 19.55
C SER A 209 -13.27 2.32 19.18
N LEU A 210 -13.22 3.36 20.02
CA LEU A 210 -13.89 4.63 19.75
C LEU A 210 -13.28 5.32 18.53
N LEU A 211 -11.96 5.37 18.45
CA LEU A 211 -11.26 6.00 17.32
C LEU A 211 -11.64 5.36 15.98
N ARG A 212 -11.78 4.04 15.91
CA ARG A 212 -12.22 3.34 14.68
C ARG A 212 -13.63 3.75 14.24
N HIS A 213 -14.57 3.89 15.16
CA HIS A 213 -15.94 4.30 14.80
C HIS A 213 -15.97 5.74 14.32
N VAL A 214 -15.27 6.64 15.02
CA VAL A 214 -15.19 8.05 14.65
C VAL A 214 -14.50 8.22 13.30
N GLU A 215 -13.36 7.55 13.05
CA GLU A 215 -12.65 7.58 11.77
C GLU A 215 -13.54 7.09 10.62
N ARG A 216 -14.26 5.98 10.81
CA ARG A 216 -15.17 5.45 9.78
C ARG A 216 -16.29 6.45 9.45
N PHE A 217 -16.86 7.10 10.47
CA PHE A 217 -17.89 8.11 10.28
C PHE A 217 -17.32 9.34 9.53
N LEU A 218 -16.18 9.87 9.97
CA LEU A 218 -15.55 11.05 9.36
C LEU A 218 -15.08 10.79 7.92
N ALA A 219 -14.51 9.61 7.64
CA ALA A 219 -14.12 9.22 6.28
C ALA A 219 -15.32 9.11 5.32
N GLY A 220 -16.53 8.91 5.84
CA GLY A 220 -17.78 8.95 5.08
C GLY A 220 -18.17 10.35 4.62
N ILE A 221 -17.69 11.41 5.28
CA ILE A 221 -18.05 12.82 5.00
C ILE A 221 -17.15 13.37 3.88
N PRO A 222 -17.69 13.70 2.69
CA PRO A 222 -16.88 14.09 1.53
C PRO A 222 -15.91 15.26 1.78
N VAL A 223 -16.36 16.30 2.49
CA VAL A 223 -15.54 17.50 2.79
C VAL A 223 -14.32 17.15 3.65
N LEU A 224 -14.45 16.19 4.56
CA LEU A 224 -13.37 15.79 5.47
C LEU A 224 -12.33 14.88 4.83
N ARG A 225 -12.62 14.30 3.66
CA ARG A 225 -11.67 13.45 2.92
C ARG A 225 -10.36 14.18 2.59
N ASN A 226 -10.41 15.50 2.42
CA ASN A 226 -9.22 16.32 2.20
C ASN A 226 -8.26 16.37 3.42
N LEU A 227 -8.73 15.98 4.60
CA LEU A 227 -7.90 15.88 5.80
C LEU A 227 -7.11 14.55 5.84
N ALA A 228 -7.57 13.54 5.12
CA ALA A 228 -7.01 12.19 5.22
C ALA A 228 -5.51 12.16 4.92
N LEU A 229 -4.76 11.60 5.86
CA LEU A 229 -3.31 11.40 5.74
C LEU A 229 -2.96 10.11 5.00
N ASN A 230 -3.81 9.11 5.10
CA ASN A 230 -3.58 7.82 4.46
C ASN A 230 -4.66 7.54 3.43
N LEU A 231 -4.24 7.26 2.21
CA LEU A 231 -5.10 6.97 1.06
C LEU A 231 -4.75 5.60 0.51
N VAL A 232 -5.78 4.82 0.15
CA VAL A 232 -5.60 3.58 -0.62
C VAL A 232 -6.26 3.78 -1.98
N PHE A 233 -5.47 3.68 -3.03
CA PHE A 233 -5.89 3.82 -4.42
C PHE A 233 -6.17 2.46 -5.04
N VAL A 234 -7.25 2.36 -5.79
CA VAL A 234 -7.56 1.25 -6.69
C VAL A 234 -7.51 1.81 -8.09
N CYS A 235 -6.64 1.25 -8.91
CA CYS A 235 -6.37 1.72 -10.27
C CYS A 235 -6.50 0.56 -11.26
N LYS A 236 -6.80 0.89 -12.51
CA LYS A 236 -6.87 -0.06 -13.64
C LYS A 236 -6.28 0.58 -14.89
N HIS A 237 -6.13 -0.18 -15.96
CA HIS A 237 -5.82 0.39 -17.27
C HIS A 237 -6.90 1.41 -17.71
N GLU A 238 -6.46 2.51 -18.32
CA GLU A 238 -7.37 3.46 -18.98
C GLU A 238 -8.18 2.72 -20.06
N CYS A 239 -9.48 2.96 -20.09
CA CYS A 239 -10.30 2.44 -21.20
C CYS A 239 -9.88 3.15 -22.49
N SER A 240 -9.49 2.37 -23.52
CA SER A 240 -9.17 2.86 -24.86
C SER A 240 -10.40 3.45 -25.52
#